data_599dddf069baf018dcd2d3de6fb1c7e6
#
_entry.id   599dddf069baf018dcd2d3de6fb1c7e6
#
_cell.length_a   1.000
_cell.length_b   1.000
_cell.length_c   1.000
_cell.angle_alpha   90.00
_cell.angle_beta   90.00
_cell.angle_gamma   90.00
#
_symmetry.space_group_name_H-M   'P 1'
#
loop_
_entity.id
_entity.type
_entity.pdbx_description
1 polymer ?
#
loop_
_entity_poly.entity_id
_entity_poly.type
_entity_poly.pdbx_seq_one_letter_code
_entity_poly.pdbx_strand_id
1 'polypeptide(L)'
;KSLNQLKKSLTLMEFGKIFQDLDIVLLNLQYGEVGEEIKAFEKDTGIEIIQCSSVDNREDLDGLAALIELCDLVVSTSNVTIHLAGALGKNTWVLLPYVANFWWLLERTDSVWYPSLTLYRQKTLKDWDSVALDLKEDLKKKFNK
;
A
#
# COMPACT_ATOMS: atom_id res chain seq x y z
N LYS A 1 -14.80 -10.08 -13.48
CA LYS A 1 -14.40 -9.09 -12.45
C LYS A 1 -15.50 -8.05 -12.34
N SER A 2 -16.12 -7.90 -11.16
CA SER A 2 -17.22 -6.94 -11.00
C SER A 2 -16.69 -5.51 -11.20
N LEU A 3 -17.51 -4.63 -11.77
CA LEU A 3 -17.21 -3.20 -11.95
C LEU A 3 -16.77 -2.52 -10.64
N ASN A 4 -17.15 -3.08 -9.49
CA ASN A 4 -16.75 -2.59 -8.16
C ASN A 4 -15.30 -2.91 -7.79
N GLN A 5 -14.68 -3.98 -8.33
CA GLN A 5 -13.27 -4.32 -8.06
C GLN A 5 -12.31 -3.40 -8.81
N LEU A 6 -12.66 -2.96 -10.02
CA LEU A 6 -11.84 -2.02 -10.81
C LEU A 6 -11.75 -0.61 -10.23
N LYS A 7 -12.62 -0.27 -9.27
CA LYS A 7 -12.69 1.07 -8.67
C LYS A 7 -11.95 1.19 -7.34
N LYS A 8 -11.52 0.08 -6.73
CA LYS A 8 -10.99 0.02 -5.37
C LYS A 8 -9.49 -0.23 -5.28
N SER A 9 -8.82 -0.52 -6.38
CA SER A 9 -7.40 -0.84 -6.40
C SER A 9 -6.66 -0.10 -7.50
N LEU A 10 -5.41 0.21 -7.21
CA LEU A 10 -4.39 0.66 -8.17
C LEU A 10 -3.72 -0.57 -8.79
N THR A 11 -3.31 -0.46 -10.04
CA THR A 11 -2.36 -1.42 -10.62
C THR A 11 -0.97 -1.18 -10.04
N LEU A 12 -0.09 -2.19 -10.07
CA LEU A 12 1.29 -2.03 -9.60
C LEU A 12 2.02 -0.92 -10.38
N MET A 13 1.74 -0.76 -11.67
CA MET A 13 2.33 0.32 -12.49
C MET A 13 1.88 1.71 -12.05
N GLU A 14 0.62 1.90 -11.73
CA GLU A 14 0.11 3.18 -11.19
C GLU A 14 0.71 3.47 -9.81
N PHE A 15 0.76 2.44 -8.96
CA PHE A 15 1.34 2.52 -7.64
C PHE A 15 2.85 2.78 -7.69
N GLY A 16 3.55 2.14 -8.62
CA GLY A 16 5.01 2.25 -8.76
C GLY A 16 5.51 3.63 -9.18
N LYS A 17 4.72 4.40 -9.90
CA LYS A 17 5.07 5.79 -10.25
C LYS A 17 5.29 6.67 -9.01
N ILE A 18 4.69 6.31 -7.89
CA ILE A 18 4.86 7.00 -6.62
C ILE A 18 6.29 6.88 -6.13
N PHE A 19 6.92 5.73 -6.34
CA PHE A 19 8.25 5.39 -5.80
C PHE A 19 9.42 5.81 -6.69
N GLN A 20 9.16 6.29 -7.89
CA GLN A 20 10.22 6.82 -8.76
C GLN A 20 10.96 7.97 -8.08
N ASP A 21 12.29 7.97 -8.22
CA ASP A 21 13.20 8.98 -7.66
C ASP A 21 13.26 8.99 -6.11
N LEU A 22 12.88 7.90 -5.46
CA LEU A 22 13.01 7.72 -4.02
C LEU A 22 14.11 6.70 -3.72
N ASP A 23 14.94 6.99 -2.72
CA ASP A 23 15.96 6.05 -2.20
C ASP A 23 15.32 5.12 -1.17
N ILE A 24 14.55 4.15 -1.65
CA ILE A 24 13.79 3.19 -0.84
C ILE A 24 13.92 1.78 -1.39
N VAL A 25 13.75 0.80 -0.51
CA VAL A 25 13.64 -0.62 -0.86
C VAL A 25 12.18 -1.04 -0.76
N LEU A 26 11.66 -1.68 -1.81
CA LEU A 26 10.29 -2.19 -1.83
C LEU A 26 10.26 -3.67 -1.45
N LEU A 27 9.39 -4.03 -0.51
CA LEU A 27 9.10 -5.41 -0.11
C LEU A 27 7.67 -5.76 -0.48
N ASN A 28 7.48 -6.86 -1.22
CA ASN A 28 6.15 -7.36 -1.57
C ASN A 28 5.45 -8.01 -0.37
N LEU A 29 4.35 -7.44 0.06
CA LEU A 29 3.45 -8.01 1.07
C LEU A 29 2.13 -8.53 0.47
N GLN A 30 1.95 -8.43 -0.86
CA GLN A 30 0.73 -8.86 -1.53
C GLN A 30 0.71 -10.38 -1.66
N TYR A 31 -0.47 -10.97 -1.50
CA TYR A 31 -0.72 -12.38 -1.72
C TYR A 31 -1.20 -12.68 -3.15
N GLY A 32 -1.06 -13.93 -3.57
CA GLY A 32 -1.51 -14.44 -4.87
C GLY A 32 -0.41 -14.40 -5.94
N GLU A 33 -0.80 -14.73 -7.16
CA GLU A 33 0.08 -14.86 -8.34
C GLU A 33 0.42 -13.46 -8.91
N VAL A 34 1.31 -12.74 -8.27
CA VAL A 34 1.73 -11.38 -8.67
C VAL A 34 3.09 -11.34 -9.37
N GLY A 35 3.75 -12.50 -9.53
CA GLY A 35 5.12 -12.57 -10.05
C GLY A 35 5.30 -11.98 -11.44
N GLU A 36 4.36 -12.19 -12.37
CA GLU A 36 4.44 -11.63 -13.73
C GLU A 36 4.21 -10.10 -13.73
N GLU A 37 3.32 -9.60 -12.86
CA GLU A 37 3.10 -8.16 -12.70
C GLU A 37 4.33 -7.47 -12.11
N ILE A 38 4.99 -8.10 -11.13
CA ILE A 38 6.25 -7.60 -10.55
C ILE A 38 7.35 -7.56 -11.60
N LYS A 39 7.56 -8.63 -12.36
CA LYS A 39 8.58 -8.67 -13.43
C LYS A 39 8.37 -7.59 -14.48
N ALA A 40 7.11 -7.38 -14.91
CA ALA A 40 6.78 -6.32 -15.86
C ALA A 40 7.10 -4.95 -15.27
N PHE A 41 6.75 -4.72 -14.01
CA PHE A 41 7.05 -3.48 -13.31
C PHE A 41 8.55 -3.20 -13.19
N GLU A 42 9.33 -4.19 -12.74
CA GLU A 42 10.79 -4.08 -12.62
C GLU A 42 11.47 -3.76 -13.96
N LYS A 43 11.00 -4.43 -15.03
CA LYS A 43 11.50 -4.19 -16.39
C LYS A 43 11.22 -2.77 -16.87
N ASP A 44 10.02 -2.25 -16.60
CA ASP A 44 9.60 -0.94 -17.12
C ASP A 44 10.13 0.23 -16.29
N THR A 45 10.32 0.02 -14.98
CA THR A 45 10.71 1.10 -14.05
C THR A 45 12.17 1.03 -13.60
N GLY A 46 12.80 -0.14 -13.68
CA GLY A 46 14.12 -0.40 -13.10
C GLY A 46 14.12 -0.48 -11.56
N ILE A 47 12.95 -0.45 -10.92
CA ILE A 47 12.80 -0.56 -9.46
C ILE A 47 12.62 -2.02 -9.10
N GLU A 48 13.51 -2.56 -8.27
CA GLU A 48 13.45 -3.92 -7.77
C GLU A 48 12.43 -4.04 -6.62
N ILE A 49 11.68 -5.15 -6.60
CA ILE A 49 10.76 -5.49 -5.51
C ILE A 49 11.21 -6.80 -4.86
N ILE A 50 11.65 -6.72 -3.60
CA ILE A 50 12.03 -7.90 -2.83
C ILE A 50 10.82 -8.78 -2.57
N GLN A 51 10.97 -10.08 -2.83
CA GLN A 51 9.96 -11.09 -2.56
C GLN A 51 10.52 -12.14 -1.58
N CYS A 52 9.78 -12.43 -0.52
CA CYS A 52 10.14 -13.46 0.43
C CYS A 52 9.42 -14.77 0.07
N SER A 53 10.11 -15.67 -0.63
CA SER A 53 9.53 -16.94 -1.09
C SER A 53 9.25 -17.96 0.03
N SER A 54 9.81 -17.75 1.22
CA SER A 54 9.58 -18.63 2.38
C SER A 54 8.32 -18.29 3.18
N VAL A 55 7.64 -17.20 2.86
CA VAL A 55 6.41 -16.75 3.53
C VAL A 55 5.25 -16.75 2.53
N ASP A 56 4.20 -17.47 2.84
CA ASP A 56 2.93 -17.35 2.13
C ASP A 56 2.12 -16.20 2.74
N ASN A 57 2.10 -15.05 2.07
CA ASN A 57 1.43 -13.84 2.56
C ASN A 57 -0.09 -14.00 2.75
N ARG A 58 -0.67 -15.13 2.35
CA ARG A 58 -2.09 -15.43 2.53
C ARG A 58 -2.37 -16.38 3.70
N GLU A 59 -1.59 -17.46 3.79
CA GLU A 59 -1.84 -18.55 4.74
C GLU A 59 -0.94 -18.46 5.97
N ASP A 60 0.23 -17.81 5.88
CA ASP A 60 1.19 -17.64 6.98
C ASP A 60 1.09 -16.23 7.57
N LEU A 61 0.14 -16.04 8.50
CA LEU A 61 -0.06 -14.74 9.15
C LEU A 61 1.12 -14.35 10.06
N ASP A 62 1.80 -15.29 10.68
CA ASP A 62 2.95 -15.03 11.53
C ASP A 62 4.15 -14.58 10.69
N GLY A 63 4.38 -15.24 9.55
CA GLY A 63 5.39 -14.82 8.57
C GLY A 63 5.09 -13.45 7.98
N LEU A 64 3.84 -13.18 7.62
CA LEU A 64 3.43 -11.85 7.14
C LEU A 64 3.62 -10.78 8.22
N ALA A 65 3.29 -11.07 9.47
CA ALA A 65 3.54 -10.15 10.58
C ALA A 65 5.04 -9.84 10.75
N ALA A 66 5.90 -10.86 10.64
CA ALA A 66 7.34 -10.68 10.69
C ALA A 66 7.85 -9.80 9.53
N LEU A 67 7.34 -9.98 8.31
CA LEU A 67 7.68 -9.12 7.18
C LEU A 67 7.23 -7.67 7.41
N ILE A 68 6.03 -7.46 7.94
CA ILE A 68 5.51 -6.14 8.30
C ILE A 68 6.42 -5.48 9.34
N GLU A 69 6.89 -6.22 10.33
CA GLU A 69 7.80 -5.68 11.36
C GLU A 69 9.15 -5.22 10.79
N LEU A 70 9.63 -5.80 9.71
CA LEU A 70 10.87 -5.39 9.03
C LEU A 70 10.71 -4.08 8.26
N CYS A 71 9.49 -3.69 7.89
CA CYS A 71 9.26 -2.47 7.12
C CYS A 71 9.35 -1.21 8.01
N ASP A 72 9.90 -0.11 7.50
CA ASP A 72 9.81 1.21 8.14
C ASP A 72 8.43 1.84 7.95
N LEU A 73 7.77 1.47 6.86
CA LEU A 73 6.44 1.94 6.49
C LEU A 73 5.72 0.87 5.67
N VAL A 74 4.45 0.65 5.95
CA VAL A 74 3.56 -0.15 5.11
C VAL A 74 2.64 0.77 4.31
N VAL A 75 2.54 0.55 3.01
CA VAL A 75 1.64 1.30 2.12
C VAL A 75 0.76 0.31 1.36
N SER A 76 -0.54 0.42 1.50
CA SER A 76 -1.48 -0.47 0.80
C SER A 76 -2.88 0.11 0.69
N THR A 77 -3.71 -0.49 -0.15
CA THR A 77 -5.16 -0.28 -0.14
C THR A 77 -5.81 -1.01 1.03
N SER A 78 -7.10 -0.76 1.30
CA SER A 78 -7.84 -1.41 2.40
C SER A 78 -7.96 -2.93 2.20
N ASN A 79 -7.19 -3.69 2.96
CA ASN A 79 -7.15 -5.16 2.96
C ASN A 79 -6.70 -5.70 4.34
N VAL A 80 -6.57 -7.02 4.48
CA VAL A 80 -6.16 -7.68 5.73
C VAL A 80 -4.78 -7.21 6.20
N THR A 81 -3.82 -7.01 5.30
CA THR A 81 -2.46 -6.57 5.64
C THR A 81 -2.46 -5.25 6.41
N ILE A 82 -3.34 -4.32 6.05
CA ILE A 82 -3.49 -3.03 6.74
C ILE A 82 -4.00 -3.22 8.19
N HIS A 83 -4.95 -4.12 8.39
CA HIS A 83 -5.46 -4.40 9.73
C HIS A 83 -4.40 -5.09 10.60
N LEU A 84 -3.63 -6.01 10.04
CA LEU A 84 -2.52 -6.65 10.74
C LEU A 84 -1.43 -5.63 11.10
N ALA A 85 -1.02 -4.80 10.15
CA ALA A 85 -0.04 -3.73 10.38
C ALA A 85 -0.50 -2.73 11.46
N GLY A 86 -1.79 -2.35 11.43
CA GLY A 86 -2.39 -1.50 12.45
C GLY A 86 -2.43 -2.14 13.84
N ALA A 87 -2.76 -3.43 13.93
CA ALA A 87 -2.74 -4.18 15.19
C ALA A 87 -1.32 -4.30 15.79
N LEU A 88 -0.31 -4.39 14.94
CA LEU A 88 1.11 -4.38 15.33
C LEU A 88 1.63 -2.96 15.69
N GLY A 89 0.82 -1.92 15.51
CA GLY A 89 1.23 -0.53 15.74
C GLY A 89 2.22 -0.01 14.71
N LYS A 90 2.33 -0.69 13.55
CA LYS A 90 3.24 -0.32 12.46
C LYS A 90 2.77 0.95 11.77
N ASN A 91 3.69 1.87 11.50
CA ASN A 91 3.39 3.05 10.69
C ASN A 91 2.87 2.61 9.31
N THR A 92 1.65 2.98 9.01
CA THR A 92 0.94 2.45 7.83
C THR A 92 0.14 3.55 7.15
N TRP A 93 0.31 3.66 5.83
CA TRP A 93 -0.42 4.59 4.99
C TRP A 93 -1.44 3.84 4.14
N VAL A 94 -2.70 4.18 4.31
CA VAL A 94 -3.83 3.46 3.70
C VAL A 94 -4.41 4.27 2.56
N LEU A 95 -4.42 3.70 1.36
CA LEU A 95 -5.01 4.31 0.18
C LEU A 95 -6.49 3.93 0.09
N LEU A 96 -7.35 4.90 0.14
CA LEU A 96 -8.80 4.71 0.18
C LEU A 96 -9.48 5.26 -1.09
N PRO A 97 -10.43 4.51 -1.68
CA PRO A 97 -11.27 5.03 -2.73
C PRO A 97 -12.17 6.15 -2.20
N TYR A 98 -12.76 6.94 -3.08
CA TYR A 98 -13.71 7.99 -2.74
C TYR A 98 -14.86 7.46 -1.87
N VAL A 99 -15.41 6.30 -2.24
CA VAL A 99 -16.38 5.56 -1.43
C VAL A 99 -15.65 4.39 -0.75
N ALA A 100 -15.12 4.63 0.43
CA ALA A 100 -14.47 3.61 1.24
C ALA A 100 -15.49 2.86 2.12
N ASN A 101 -15.03 1.77 2.76
CA ASN A 101 -15.83 1.06 3.74
C ASN A 101 -16.14 1.95 4.95
N PHE A 102 -17.29 1.74 5.57
CA PHE A 102 -17.82 2.60 6.64
C PHE A 102 -16.91 2.75 7.87
N TRP A 103 -16.07 1.74 8.16
CA TRP A 103 -15.14 1.78 9.31
C TRP A 103 -13.99 2.80 9.14
N TRP A 104 -13.74 3.27 7.91
CA TRP A 104 -12.75 4.34 7.67
C TRP A 104 -13.33 5.73 7.91
N LEU A 105 -14.63 5.85 8.18
CA LEU A 105 -15.35 7.09 8.35
C LEU A 105 -15.18 8.06 7.16
N LEU A 106 -15.69 9.26 7.27
CA LEU A 106 -15.57 10.32 6.26
C LEU A 106 -14.65 11.44 6.76
N GLU A 107 -14.02 12.14 5.82
CA GLU A 107 -13.28 13.40 6.07
C GLU A 107 -12.17 13.30 7.13
N ARG A 108 -11.58 12.11 7.31
CA ARG A 108 -10.48 11.89 8.26
C ARG A 108 -9.21 11.46 7.54
N THR A 109 -8.08 11.88 8.09
CA THR A 109 -6.73 11.43 7.69
C THR A 109 -6.11 10.48 8.70
N ASP A 110 -6.78 10.23 9.83
CA ASP A 110 -6.40 9.29 10.88
C ASP A 110 -7.42 8.16 11.01
N SER A 111 -7.06 7.09 11.68
CA SER A 111 -7.94 5.95 11.99
C SER A 111 -8.32 5.96 13.47
N VAL A 112 -9.62 5.75 13.75
CA VAL A 112 -10.11 5.56 15.13
C VAL A 112 -9.74 4.20 15.70
N TRP A 113 -9.41 3.22 14.84
CA TRP A 113 -9.09 1.85 15.24
C TRP A 113 -7.61 1.65 15.50
N TYR A 114 -6.76 2.32 14.72
CA TYR A 114 -5.31 2.11 14.74
C TYR A 114 -4.60 3.47 14.71
N PRO A 115 -4.03 3.94 15.82
CA PRO A 115 -3.35 5.25 15.87
C PRO A 115 -2.16 5.38 14.93
N SER A 116 -1.58 4.26 14.49
CA SER A 116 -0.43 4.22 13.59
C SER A 116 -0.79 4.38 12.10
N LEU A 117 -2.07 4.48 11.75
CA LEU A 117 -2.52 4.61 10.37
C LEU A 117 -2.76 6.06 9.97
N THR A 118 -2.29 6.39 8.76
CA THR A 118 -2.63 7.62 8.03
C THR A 118 -3.45 7.27 6.80
N LEU A 119 -4.55 7.97 6.57
CA LEU A 119 -5.51 7.68 5.49
C LEU A 119 -5.34 8.68 4.34
N TYR A 120 -5.06 8.16 3.15
CA TYR A 120 -5.01 8.91 1.90
C TYR A 120 -6.24 8.55 1.06
N ARG A 121 -7.16 9.49 0.91
CA ARG A 121 -8.46 9.26 0.27
C ARG A 121 -8.56 9.99 -1.07
N GLN A 122 -9.16 9.33 -2.07
CA GLN A 122 -9.55 10.00 -3.31
C GLN A 122 -10.46 11.20 -3.01
N LYS A 123 -10.14 12.35 -3.60
CA LYS A 123 -10.94 13.59 -3.48
C LYS A 123 -12.19 13.54 -4.34
N THR A 124 -12.13 12.82 -5.45
CA THR A 124 -13.25 12.55 -6.35
C THR A 124 -13.21 11.09 -6.83
N LEU A 125 -14.30 10.62 -7.43
CA LEU A 125 -14.40 9.24 -7.89
C LEU A 125 -13.33 8.91 -8.94
N LYS A 126 -12.55 7.85 -8.70
CA LYS A 126 -11.44 7.35 -9.55
C LYS A 126 -10.20 8.25 -9.60
N ASP A 127 -10.12 9.28 -8.80
CA ASP A 127 -8.96 10.18 -8.75
C ASP A 127 -7.83 9.57 -7.89
N TRP A 128 -7.13 8.58 -8.43
CA TRP A 128 -5.92 8.03 -7.81
C TRP A 128 -4.69 8.92 -8.02
N ASP A 129 -4.70 9.80 -9.01
CA ASP A 129 -3.57 10.68 -9.30
C ASP A 129 -3.33 11.67 -8.16
N SER A 130 -4.39 12.26 -7.59
CA SER A 130 -4.24 13.15 -6.42
C SER A 130 -3.71 12.40 -5.20
N VAL A 131 -4.17 11.17 -4.95
CA VAL A 131 -3.67 10.32 -3.87
C VAL A 131 -2.20 9.99 -4.06
N ALA A 132 -1.80 9.66 -5.30
CA ALA A 132 -0.42 9.34 -5.64
C ALA A 132 0.51 10.54 -5.42
N LEU A 133 0.07 11.75 -5.78
CA LEU A 133 0.83 12.98 -5.57
C LEU A 133 1.03 13.29 -4.09
N ASP A 134 -0.05 13.29 -3.31
CA ASP A 134 -0.01 13.54 -1.86
C ASP A 134 0.92 12.52 -1.18
N LEU A 135 0.79 11.24 -1.55
CA LEU A 135 1.64 10.17 -1.02
C LEU A 135 3.11 10.35 -1.38
N LYS A 136 3.42 10.68 -2.64
CA LYS A 136 4.80 10.90 -3.10
C LYS A 136 5.47 12.08 -2.39
N GLU A 137 4.75 13.16 -2.17
CA GLU A 137 5.27 14.32 -1.44
C GLU A 137 5.63 13.97 0.01
N ASP A 138 4.76 13.22 0.69
CA ASP A 138 5.00 12.82 2.07
C ASP A 138 6.09 11.76 2.20
N LEU A 139 6.23 10.85 1.23
CA LEU A 139 7.36 9.92 1.13
C LEU A 139 8.68 10.67 0.98
N LYS A 140 8.73 11.69 0.11
CA LYS A 140 9.92 12.53 -0.04
C LYS A 140 10.30 13.23 1.25
N LYS A 141 9.36 13.81 1.97
CA LYS A 141 9.60 14.45 3.27
C LYS A 141 10.11 13.45 4.32
N LYS A 142 9.64 12.20 4.26
CA LYS A 142 10.00 11.17 5.23
C LYS A 142 11.36 10.52 4.96
N PHE A 143 11.68 10.24 3.71
CA PHE A 143 12.83 9.42 3.33
C PHE A 143 13.93 10.15 2.57
N ASN A 144 13.63 11.22 1.85
CA ASN A 144 14.65 12.06 1.23
C ASN A 144 15.04 13.18 2.21
N LYS A 145 16.07 12.91 2.98
CA LYS A 145 16.73 13.93 3.81
C LYS A 145 17.85 14.59 3.04
#